data_e3ff9b133b94428eaa9444dd09a6766b
#
_entry.id   e3ff9b133b94428eaa9444dd09a6766b
#
_cell.length_a   1.000
_cell.length_b   1.000
_cell.length_c   1.000
_cell.angle_alpha   90.00
_cell.angle_beta   90.00
_cell.angle_gamma   90.00
#
_symmetry.space_group_name_H-M   'P 1'
#
loop_
_entity.id
_entity.type
_entity.pdbx_description
1 polymer ?
#
loop_
_entity_poly.entity_id
_entity_poly.type
_entity_poly.pdbx_seq_one_letter_code
_entity_poly.pdbx_strand_id
1 'polypeptide(L)'
;MKKINFRKTLTVFALMLALLFATVFTSCGKGPGENSVGENDNHTLAEAVTEFAGRSEIYANGTVRTDTLNTVITGSEKETASSTTNLVFAGGISYDEATGKFGAFDADVFSLMTSPVENSAALTNAGAMFIRDGLSYSYNGLSDYSGNANGIKDAVSEKLKAGDKLNILSEENLKDVVLKKLGLDGVPTTQVNEIEAAVKSVYSGIFKGVSEFAVITRNGDDYTLDVTATICGLIDKCAVAAEAALKHPDATVGEFYAMPEIKTILSPILKNVKAKDVVDVLKTAIGEEYFHETAEGKLEVVVSGVGSIVIDKPDAATTLEDYLVNTVFEAGLNTGAAVIKIKDFKIGTIFGFGGGSENDSQSSAMTEEEIAATVAEIKKSKDEILEVLPTAKITLTIKSGKITHIKAEIKTVESGTINNGTPEDTTSYSYKNEKTVIVEFDVPDKMPALLDISKAEIEKTTTD
;
A
#
# COMPACT_ATOMS: atom_id res chain seq x y z
N MET A 1 -8.18 14.93 18.31
CA MET A 1 -7.77 13.94 17.30
C MET A 1 -7.04 14.67 16.18
N LYS A 2 -5.74 14.41 15.94
CA LYS A 2 -4.99 14.99 14.81
C LYS A 2 -5.56 14.41 13.52
N LYS A 3 -6.13 15.25 12.65
CA LYS A 3 -6.54 14.84 11.31
C LYS A 3 -5.32 14.30 10.57
N ILE A 4 -5.29 13.00 10.34
CA ILE A 4 -4.30 12.33 9.50
C ILE A 4 -4.43 12.97 8.11
N ASN A 5 -3.33 13.47 7.59
CA ASN A 5 -3.30 14.17 6.31
C ASN A 5 -3.37 13.12 5.18
N PHE A 6 -4.58 12.66 4.89
CA PHE A 6 -4.93 11.56 3.97
C PHE A 6 -4.26 11.71 2.59
N ARG A 7 -4.00 12.95 2.15
CA ARG A 7 -3.33 13.25 0.88
C ARG A 7 -1.90 12.73 0.79
N LYS A 8 -1.09 12.93 1.85
CA LYS A 8 0.30 12.42 1.86
C LYS A 8 0.34 10.90 1.99
N THR A 9 -0.60 10.32 2.73
CA THR A 9 -0.73 8.89 2.92
C THR A 9 -1.16 8.20 1.62
N LEU A 10 -2.06 8.79 0.83
CA LEU A 10 -2.55 8.20 -0.43
C LEU A 10 -1.46 8.18 -1.52
N THR A 11 -0.62 9.21 -1.61
CA THR A 11 0.48 9.26 -2.60
C THR A 11 1.59 8.28 -2.24
N VAL A 12 1.95 8.19 -0.96
CA VAL A 12 2.90 7.19 -0.44
C VAL A 12 2.30 5.78 -0.54
N PHE A 13 0.99 5.64 -0.29
CA PHE A 13 0.27 4.37 -0.43
C PHE A 13 0.18 3.92 -1.90
N ALA A 14 -0.03 4.84 -2.85
CA ALA A 14 -0.01 4.54 -4.28
C ALA A 14 1.39 4.13 -4.77
N LEU A 15 2.45 4.77 -4.27
CA LEU A 15 3.84 4.39 -4.59
C LEU A 15 4.22 3.06 -3.90
N MET A 16 3.82 2.86 -2.65
CA MET A 16 3.94 1.57 -1.96
C MET A 16 3.07 0.49 -2.61
N LEU A 17 1.86 0.82 -3.06
CA LEU A 17 1.03 -0.09 -3.84
C LEU A 17 1.71 -0.49 -5.15
N ALA A 18 2.32 0.41 -5.90
CA ALA A 18 3.06 0.06 -7.11
C ALA A 18 4.27 -0.85 -6.83
N LEU A 19 5.02 -0.57 -5.76
CA LEU A 19 6.12 -1.43 -5.27
C LEU A 19 5.60 -2.74 -4.64
N LEU A 20 4.48 -2.69 -3.90
CA LEU A 20 3.85 -3.84 -3.27
C LEU A 20 3.12 -4.72 -4.30
N PHE A 21 2.55 -4.15 -5.36
CA PHE A 21 1.93 -4.93 -6.43
C PHE A 21 2.96 -5.73 -7.23
N ALA A 22 4.20 -5.28 -7.33
CA ALA A 22 5.27 -6.14 -7.84
C ALA A 22 5.40 -7.43 -7.01
N THR A 23 5.17 -7.38 -5.69
CA THR A 23 5.21 -8.55 -4.80
C THR A 23 3.89 -9.35 -4.74
N VAL A 24 2.74 -8.74 -5.06
CA VAL A 24 1.41 -9.38 -5.05
C VAL A 24 1.26 -10.42 -6.13
N PHE A 25 1.82 -10.15 -7.30
CA PHE A 25 1.75 -11.09 -8.41
C PHE A 25 2.57 -12.37 -8.21
N THR A 26 3.46 -12.44 -7.21
CA THR A 26 4.24 -13.66 -6.92
C THR A 26 3.38 -14.83 -6.45
N SER A 27 2.10 -14.63 -6.24
CA SER A 27 1.29 -15.61 -5.56
C SER A 27 -0.04 -15.96 -6.24
N CYS A 28 -0.29 -15.53 -7.47
CA CYS A 28 -1.49 -15.94 -8.20
C CYS A 28 -1.45 -17.44 -8.59
N GLY A 29 -1.72 -18.30 -7.61
CA GLY A 29 -2.07 -19.70 -7.83
C GLY A 29 -3.53 -19.87 -7.49
N LYS A 30 -4.36 -20.16 -8.50
CA LYS A 30 -5.74 -20.67 -8.43
C LYS A 30 -6.75 -19.87 -7.58
N GLY A 31 -7.51 -19.00 -8.23
CA GLY A 31 -8.78 -18.50 -7.70
C GLY A 31 -9.91 -18.69 -8.74
N PRO A 32 -11.11 -19.13 -8.35
CA PRO A 32 -12.24 -19.30 -9.25
C PRO A 32 -13.01 -17.98 -9.41
N GLY A 33 -12.73 -17.25 -10.45
CA GLY A 33 -13.60 -16.15 -10.93
C GLY A 33 -14.04 -16.45 -12.35
N GLU A 34 -15.33 -16.42 -12.64
CA GLU A 34 -15.96 -16.81 -13.90
C GLU A 34 -15.54 -16.04 -15.17
N ASN A 35 -14.52 -15.15 -15.08
CA ASN A 35 -13.82 -14.56 -16.22
C ASN A 35 -12.30 -14.69 -16.06
N SER A 36 -11.82 -15.74 -15.42
CA SER A 36 -10.41 -15.94 -15.15
C SER A 36 -9.65 -16.32 -16.42
N VAL A 37 -8.54 -15.65 -16.59
CA VAL A 37 -7.39 -16.07 -17.36
C VAL A 37 -7.21 -17.59 -17.18
N GLY A 38 -7.06 -18.36 -18.26
CA GLY A 38 -6.95 -19.82 -18.18
C GLY A 38 -5.83 -20.30 -17.26
N GLU A 39 -5.93 -21.54 -16.77
CA GLU A 39 -5.02 -22.10 -15.75
C GLU A 39 -3.53 -21.98 -16.13
N ASN A 40 -3.20 -22.07 -17.41
CA ASN A 40 -1.84 -21.86 -17.94
C ASN A 40 -1.40 -20.36 -17.90
N ASP A 41 -2.35 -19.45 -17.97
CA ASP A 41 -2.09 -18.01 -18.02
C ASP A 41 -1.77 -17.46 -16.64
N ASN A 42 -2.44 -17.96 -15.60
CA ASN A 42 -2.13 -17.57 -14.20
C ASN A 42 -0.74 -18.05 -13.79
N HIS A 43 -0.30 -19.20 -14.29
CA HIS A 43 1.05 -19.71 -14.05
C HIS A 43 2.10 -18.76 -14.65
N THR A 44 1.91 -18.28 -15.88
CA THR A 44 2.82 -17.35 -16.55
C THR A 44 2.90 -16.02 -15.81
N LEU A 45 1.78 -15.50 -15.30
CA LEU A 45 1.76 -14.27 -14.51
C LEU A 45 2.51 -14.45 -13.18
N ALA A 46 2.21 -15.51 -12.44
CA ALA A 46 2.85 -15.81 -11.15
C ALA A 46 4.36 -16.03 -11.30
N GLU A 47 4.79 -16.75 -12.35
CA GLU A 47 6.21 -16.96 -12.64
C GLU A 47 6.94 -15.65 -12.94
N ALA A 48 6.37 -14.81 -13.82
CA ALA A 48 6.99 -13.55 -14.22
C ALA A 48 7.13 -12.58 -13.04
N VAL A 49 6.16 -12.57 -12.15
CA VAL A 49 6.21 -11.72 -10.95
C VAL A 49 7.17 -12.29 -9.91
N THR A 50 7.24 -13.62 -9.75
CA THR A 50 8.24 -14.26 -8.89
C THR A 50 9.66 -13.97 -9.38
N GLU A 51 9.88 -14.04 -10.69
CA GLU A 51 11.16 -13.69 -11.31
C GLU A 51 11.52 -12.23 -11.05
N PHE A 52 10.57 -11.31 -11.27
CA PHE A 52 10.78 -9.87 -11.04
C PHE A 52 11.09 -9.56 -9.57
N ALA A 53 10.35 -10.15 -8.63
CA ALA A 53 10.57 -9.94 -7.20
C ALA A 53 11.87 -10.57 -6.68
N GLY A 54 12.38 -11.60 -7.35
CA GLY A 54 13.66 -12.24 -7.03
C GLY A 54 14.89 -11.56 -7.64
N ARG A 55 14.71 -10.46 -8.38
CA ARG A 55 15.84 -9.74 -8.97
C ARG A 55 16.65 -9.01 -7.91
N SER A 56 17.95 -9.19 -7.91
CA SER A 56 18.89 -8.38 -7.11
C SER A 56 19.11 -6.97 -7.67
N GLU A 57 18.74 -6.76 -8.93
CA GLU A 57 18.84 -5.48 -9.61
C GLU A 57 17.54 -5.20 -10.38
N ILE A 58 16.99 -4.01 -10.17
CA ILE A 58 15.78 -3.55 -10.86
C ILE A 58 16.10 -2.23 -11.54
N TYR A 59 15.91 -2.18 -12.84
CA TYR A 59 16.09 -1.00 -13.66
C TYR A 59 14.75 -0.57 -14.25
N ALA A 60 14.57 0.75 -14.38
CA ALA A 60 13.37 1.32 -14.93
C ALA A 60 13.67 2.58 -15.75
N ASN A 61 12.95 2.77 -16.84
CA ASN A 61 12.88 4.04 -17.53
C ASN A 61 11.46 4.30 -17.99
N GLY A 62 10.98 5.51 -17.82
CA GLY A 62 9.58 5.77 -18.15
C GLY A 62 9.13 7.17 -17.83
N THR A 63 7.82 7.29 -17.69
CA THR A 63 7.15 8.56 -17.47
C THR A 63 6.11 8.45 -16.36
N VAL A 64 5.90 9.57 -15.65
CA VAL A 64 4.75 9.78 -14.80
C VAL A 64 4.03 11.02 -15.29
N ARG A 65 2.79 10.87 -15.69
CA ARG A 65 1.92 12.00 -16.04
C ARG A 65 0.87 12.18 -14.96
N THR A 66 0.74 13.41 -14.49
CA THR A 66 -0.30 13.79 -13.55
C THR A 66 -1.12 14.91 -14.14
N ASP A 67 -2.38 14.67 -14.41
CA ASP A 67 -3.36 15.66 -14.80
C ASP A 67 -4.22 16.02 -13.58
N THR A 68 -4.34 17.30 -13.29
CA THR A 68 -5.15 17.82 -12.17
C THR A 68 -6.16 18.81 -12.71
N LEU A 69 -7.42 18.65 -12.30
CA LEU A 69 -8.52 19.59 -12.59
C LEU A 69 -9.15 20.01 -11.28
N ASN A 70 -9.00 21.30 -10.95
CA ASN A 70 -9.64 21.91 -9.80
C ASN A 70 -10.87 22.67 -10.26
N THR A 71 -12.00 22.45 -9.63
CA THR A 71 -13.25 23.18 -9.84
C THR A 71 -13.69 23.80 -8.52
N VAL A 72 -13.97 25.08 -8.53
CA VAL A 72 -14.55 25.80 -7.38
C VAL A 72 -15.90 26.40 -7.83
N ILE A 73 -16.92 26.23 -7.02
CA ILE A 73 -18.26 26.74 -7.27
C ILE A 73 -18.68 27.63 -6.09
N THR A 74 -18.90 28.90 -6.37
CA THR A 74 -19.34 29.90 -5.41
C THR A 74 -20.67 30.47 -5.88
N GLY A 75 -21.77 30.05 -5.22
CA GLY A 75 -23.11 30.40 -5.69
C GLY A 75 -23.40 29.79 -7.07
N SER A 76 -23.59 30.64 -8.09
CA SER A 76 -23.79 30.26 -9.50
C SER A 76 -22.52 30.31 -10.34
N GLU A 77 -21.43 30.82 -9.80
CA GLU A 77 -20.14 30.98 -10.50
C GLU A 77 -19.33 29.69 -10.36
N LYS A 78 -18.76 29.25 -11.50
CA LYS A 78 -17.91 28.07 -11.57
C LYS A 78 -16.56 28.47 -12.19
N GLU A 79 -15.50 28.29 -11.41
CA GLU A 79 -14.12 28.46 -11.85
C GLU A 79 -13.43 27.10 -12.02
N THR A 80 -12.60 26.96 -13.04
CA THR A 80 -11.81 25.75 -13.26
C THR A 80 -10.35 26.10 -13.52
N ALA A 81 -9.45 25.37 -12.87
CA ALA A 81 -8.02 25.44 -13.14
C ALA A 81 -7.48 24.03 -13.40
N SER A 82 -6.65 23.91 -14.41
CA SER A 82 -6.02 22.62 -14.75
C SER A 82 -4.49 22.74 -14.76
N SER A 83 -3.82 21.64 -14.48
CA SER A 83 -2.38 21.53 -14.64
C SER A 83 -2.01 20.12 -15.07
N THR A 84 -0.95 19.99 -15.85
CA THR A 84 -0.33 18.72 -16.21
C THR A 84 1.12 18.72 -15.74
N THR A 85 1.52 17.70 -15.00
CA THR A 85 2.91 17.46 -14.64
C THR A 85 3.37 16.19 -15.35
N ASN A 86 4.43 16.31 -16.13
CA ASN A 86 5.11 15.17 -16.76
C ASN A 86 6.46 14.99 -16.08
N LEU A 87 6.73 13.78 -15.59
CA LEU A 87 8.04 13.35 -15.14
C LEU A 87 8.58 12.34 -16.17
N VAL A 88 9.86 12.46 -16.50
CA VAL A 88 10.61 11.45 -17.22
C VAL A 88 11.69 10.96 -16.30
N PHE A 89 11.79 9.67 -16.11
CA PHE A 89 12.77 9.10 -15.19
C PHE A 89 13.52 7.93 -15.83
N ALA A 90 14.74 7.73 -15.35
CA ALA A 90 15.55 6.58 -15.65
C ALA A 90 16.42 6.26 -14.44
N GLY A 91 16.56 5.00 -14.10
CA GLY A 91 17.36 4.65 -12.92
C GLY A 91 17.37 3.17 -12.62
N GLY A 92 17.97 2.84 -11.50
CA GLY A 92 18.02 1.48 -10.99
C GLY A 92 18.40 1.43 -9.53
N ILE A 93 18.01 0.32 -8.93
CA ILE A 93 18.34 -0.04 -7.56
C ILE A 93 18.96 -1.43 -7.58
N SER A 94 20.01 -1.64 -6.81
CA SER A 94 20.57 -2.96 -6.57
C SER A 94 20.39 -3.36 -5.11
N TYR A 95 20.21 -4.66 -4.88
CA TYR A 95 20.09 -5.25 -3.55
C TYR A 95 21.08 -6.40 -3.43
N ASP A 96 21.92 -6.35 -2.41
CA ASP A 96 22.86 -7.41 -2.08
C ASP A 96 22.23 -8.34 -1.03
N GLU A 97 21.78 -9.52 -1.48
CA GLU A 97 21.17 -10.53 -0.61
C GLU A 97 22.15 -11.05 0.47
N ALA A 98 23.45 -11.10 0.16
CA ALA A 98 24.44 -11.63 1.10
C ALA A 98 24.67 -10.70 2.29
N THR A 99 24.56 -9.40 2.09
CA THR A 99 24.74 -8.39 3.14
C THR A 99 23.42 -7.81 3.63
N GLY A 100 22.29 -8.10 2.97
CA GLY A 100 20.98 -7.51 3.27
C GLY A 100 20.95 -5.99 3.05
N LYS A 101 21.85 -5.45 2.23
CA LYS A 101 21.96 -4.01 2.00
C LYS A 101 21.47 -3.63 0.63
N PHE A 102 20.78 -2.50 0.55
CA PHE A 102 20.64 -1.82 -0.72
C PHE A 102 22.03 -1.42 -1.21
N GLY A 103 22.36 -1.82 -2.44
CA GLY A 103 23.53 -1.38 -3.16
C GLY A 103 23.37 0.05 -3.71
N ALA A 104 23.84 0.29 -4.91
CA ALA A 104 23.68 1.58 -5.57
C ALA A 104 22.19 1.89 -5.81
N PHE A 105 21.83 3.15 -5.61
CA PHE A 105 20.58 3.71 -6.08
C PHE A 105 20.92 4.96 -6.88
N ASP A 106 20.78 4.84 -8.20
CA ASP A 106 21.08 5.90 -9.14
C ASP A 106 19.87 6.19 -10.00
N ALA A 107 19.51 7.47 -10.14
CA ALA A 107 18.38 7.88 -10.95
C ALA A 107 18.52 9.30 -11.49
N ASP A 108 17.91 9.52 -12.66
CA ASP A 108 17.63 10.83 -13.22
C ASP A 108 16.10 11.03 -13.24
N VAL A 109 15.64 12.18 -12.81
CA VAL A 109 14.24 12.58 -12.86
C VAL A 109 14.14 13.98 -13.45
N PHE A 110 13.42 14.11 -14.55
CA PHE A 110 13.15 15.38 -15.21
C PHE A 110 11.66 15.68 -15.10
N SER A 111 11.31 16.91 -14.67
CA SER A 111 9.93 17.32 -14.44
C SER A 111 9.57 18.51 -15.29
N LEU A 112 8.36 18.50 -15.87
CA LEU A 112 7.75 19.63 -16.55
C LEU A 112 6.31 19.79 -16.08
N MET A 113 6.02 20.85 -15.38
CA MET A 113 4.66 21.25 -15.02
C MET A 113 4.17 22.31 -15.99
N THR A 114 2.98 22.13 -16.52
CA THR A 114 2.32 23.08 -17.42
C THR A 114 0.94 23.40 -16.87
N SER A 115 0.67 24.69 -16.68
CA SER A 115 -0.64 25.20 -16.27
C SER A 115 -1.15 26.15 -17.34
N PRO A 116 -2.24 25.81 -18.04
CA PRO A 116 -2.88 26.74 -18.98
C PRO A 116 -3.34 27.99 -18.25
N VAL A 117 -3.13 29.13 -18.88
CA VAL A 117 -3.63 30.43 -18.39
C VAL A 117 -4.55 31.00 -19.47
N GLU A 118 -5.74 31.43 -19.08
CA GLU A 118 -6.72 31.96 -20.00
C GLU A 118 -6.16 33.24 -20.68
N ASN A 119 -6.23 33.27 -22.02
CA ASN A 119 -5.76 34.38 -22.86
C ASN A 119 -4.26 34.73 -22.76
N SER A 120 -3.42 33.83 -22.25
CA SER A 120 -1.96 34.00 -22.17
C SER A 120 -1.20 32.72 -22.47
N ALA A 121 0.14 32.82 -22.57
CA ALA A 121 0.99 31.63 -22.66
C ALA A 121 0.87 30.79 -21.38
N ALA A 122 0.85 29.48 -21.54
CA ALA A 122 0.83 28.56 -20.40
C ALA A 122 2.06 28.80 -19.50
N LEU A 123 1.83 28.79 -18.19
CA LEU A 123 2.93 28.79 -17.23
C LEU A 123 3.61 27.42 -17.25
N THR A 124 4.92 27.41 -17.42
CA THR A 124 5.74 26.22 -17.40
C THR A 124 6.75 26.30 -16.26
N ASN A 125 6.98 25.17 -15.62
CA ASN A 125 8.04 25.03 -14.60
C ASN A 125 8.76 23.71 -14.86
N ALA A 126 10.04 23.78 -15.20
CA ALA A 126 10.89 22.62 -15.47
C ALA A 126 11.96 22.48 -14.39
N GLY A 127 12.30 21.23 -14.06
CA GLY A 127 13.32 20.90 -13.07
C GLY A 127 13.97 19.57 -13.35
N ALA A 128 15.13 19.35 -12.74
CA ALA A 128 15.78 18.06 -12.76
C ALA A 128 16.30 17.68 -11.37
N MET A 129 16.22 16.38 -11.07
CA MET A 129 16.77 15.77 -9.87
C MET A 129 17.62 14.57 -10.26
N PHE A 130 18.74 14.43 -9.59
CA PHE A 130 19.67 13.31 -9.78
C PHE A 130 19.90 12.61 -8.47
N ILE A 131 19.98 11.30 -8.50
CA ILE A 131 20.41 10.49 -7.37
C ILE A 131 21.66 9.75 -7.83
N ARG A 132 22.75 9.84 -7.04
CA ARG A 132 24.00 9.11 -7.27
C ARG A 132 24.50 8.57 -5.95
N ASP A 133 24.72 7.28 -5.89
CA ASP A 133 25.12 6.58 -4.65
C ASP A 133 24.23 6.90 -3.45
N GLY A 134 22.92 7.13 -3.69
CA GLY A 134 21.94 7.49 -2.68
C GLY A 134 21.93 8.96 -2.26
N LEU A 135 22.82 9.79 -2.76
CA LEU A 135 22.80 11.24 -2.54
C LEU A 135 21.95 11.93 -3.61
N SER A 136 21.22 12.96 -3.22
CA SER A 136 20.31 13.66 -4.12
C SER A 136 20.77 15.09 -4.45
N TYR A 137 20.66 15.41 -5.73
CA TYR A 137 21.04 16.70 -6.31
C TYR A 137 19.87 17.28 -7.11
N SER A 138 19.78 18.60 -7.19
CA SER A 138 18.81 19.29 -8.05
C SER A 138 19.48 20.27 -9.01
N TYR A 139 18.79 20.52 -10.12
CA TYR A 139 19.13 21.57 -11.05
C TYR A 139 17.89 22.43 -11.31
N ASN A 140 18.01 23.73 -11.04
CA ASN A 140 16.90 24.68 -11.11
C ASN A 140 17.05 25.72 -12.24
N GLY A 141 18.10 25.63 -13.06
CA GLY A 141 18.42 26.59 -14.12
C GLY A 141 17.56 26.46 -15.39
N LEU A 142 16.29 26.05 -15.27
CA LEU A 142 15.38 25.78 -16.38
C LEU A 142 14.17 26.75 -16.43
N SER A 143 14.28 27.93 -15.82
CA SER A 143 13.18 28.92 -15.79
C SER A 143 12.65 29.32 -17.18
N ASP A 144 13.52 29.33 -18.17
CA ASP A 144 13.20 29.73 -19.55
C ASP A 144 12.93 28.55 -20.49
N TYR A 145 12.84 27.33 -19.93
CA TYR A 145 12.64 26.13 -20.73
C TYR A 145 11.20 26.08 -21.28
N SER A 146 11.09 26.02 -22.60
CA SER A 146 9.80 25.97 -23.33
C SER A 146 9.57 24.70 -24.13
N GLY A 147 10.45 23.68 -23.98
CA GLY A 147 10.35 22.40 -24.67
C GLY A 147 9.37 21.43 -24.01
N ASN A 148 9.47 20.16 -24.37
CA ASN A 148 8.73 19.07 -23.76
C ASN A 148 9.57 18.33 -22.69
N ALA A 149 8.96 17.48 -21.89
CA ALA A 149 9.63 16.78 -20.79
C ALA A 149 10.83 15.92 -21.26
N ASN A 150 10.75 15.32 -22.45
CA ASN A 150 11.83 14.49 -22.99
C ASN A 150 13.10 15.29 -23.38
N GLY A 151 12.94 16.56 -23.75
CA GLY A 151 14.06 17.43 -24.11
C GLY A 151 14.78 18.05 -22.92
N ILE A 152 14.26 17.89 -21.69
CA ILE A 152 14.87 18.49 -20.48
C ILE A 152 16.25 17.91 -20.23
N LYS A 153 16.45 16.60 -20.43
CA LYS A 153 17.74 15.92 -20.27
C LYS A 153 18.84 16.60 -21.09
N ASP A 154 18.56 16.86 -22.37
CA ASP A 154 19.53 17.50 -23.27
C ASP A 154 19.81 18.95 -22.85
N ALA A 155 18.74 19.70 -22.52
CA ALA A 155 18.87 21.08 -22.04
C ALA A 155 19.73 21.17 -20.77
N VAL A 156 19.52 20.29 -19.79
CA VAL A 156 20.35 20.23 -18.58
C VAL A 156 21.79 19.85 -18.93
N SER A 157 21.99 18.87 -19.82
CA SER A 157 23.33 18.46 -20.26
C SER A 157 24.12 19.63 -20.86
N GLU A 158 23.49 20.42 -21.70
CA GLU A 158 24.12 21.62 -22.29
C GLU A 158 24.47 22.68 -21.24
N LYS A 159 23.58 22.95 -20.32
CA LYS A 159 23.78 23.93 -19.23
C LYS A 159 24.92 23.50 -18.30
N LEU A 160 24.97 22.24 -17.87
CA LEU A 160 26.05 21.71 -17.03
C LEU A 160 27.41 21.74 -17.75
N LYS A 161 27.45 21.48 -19.07
CA LYS A 161 28.66 21.64 -19.89
C LYS A 161 29.10 23.10 -19.99
N ALA A 162 28.16 24.03 -19.94
CA ALA A 162 28.45 25.46 -19.92
C ALA A 162 28.94 26.01 -18.57
N GLY A 163 28.96 25.17 -17.53
CA GLY A 163 29.49 25.52 -16.21
C GLY A 163 28.44 25.81 -15.17
N ASP A 164 27.16 25.52 -15.46
CA ASP A 164 26.11 25.62 -14.44
C ASP A 164 26.35 24.58 -13.33
N LYS A 165 25.82 24.88 -12.12
CA LYS A 165 26.08 24.09 -10.92
C LYS A 165 24.85 23.27 -10.53
N LEU A 166 25.11 22.17 -9.80
CA LEU A 166 24.08 21.38 -9.12
C LEU A 166 23.99 21.80 -7.65
N ASN A 167 22.77 21.77 -7.11
CA ASN A 167 22.54 21.97 -5.68
C ASN A 167 22.38 20.62 -4.98
N ILE A 168 23.00 20.43 -3.82
CA ILE A 168 22.71 19.29 -2.96
C ILE A 168 21.34 19.48 -2.34
N LEU A 169 20.44 18.51 -2.52
CA LEU A 169 19.13 18.46 -1.87
C LEU A 169 19.20 17.84 -0.48
N SER A 170 20.04 16.84 -0.31
CA SER A 170 20.27 16.18 0.97
C SER A 170 21.68 15.60 1.00
N GLU A 171 22.40 15.86 2.10
CA GLU A 171 23.67 15.22 2.42
C GLU A 171 23.46 13.86 3.11
N GLU A 172 22.22 13.55 3.55
CA GLU A 172 21.87 12.27 4.12
C GLU A 172 21.60 11.25 3.00
N ASN A 173 22.12 10.05 3.15
CA ASN A 173 21.82 8.96 2.23
C ASN A 173 20.32 8.61 2.34
N LEU A 174 19.67 8.43 1.20
CA LEU A 174 18.23 8.12 1.14
C LEU A 174 17.84 6.91 1.98
N LYS A 175 18.72 5.90 2.06
CA LYS A 175 18.55 4.74 2.92
C LYS A 175 18.45 5.13 4.39
N ASP A 176 19.38 5.98 4.86
CA ASP A 176 19.42 6.40 6.26
C ASP A 176 18.19 7.24 6.61
N VAL A 177 17.73 8.08 5.67
CA VAL A 177 16.47 8.85 5.81
C VAL A 177 15.26 7.93 5.97
N VAL A 178 15.18 6.86 5.17
CA VAL A 178 14.08 5.88 5.25
C VAL A 178 14.12 5.13 6.57
N LEU A 179 15.29 4.61 6.98
CA LEU A 179 15.45 3.90 8.26
C LEU A 179 15.08 4.78 9.45
N LYS A 180 15.53 6.06 9.45
CA LYS A 180 15.18 7.03 10.50
C LYS A 180 13.67 7.32 10.55
N LYS A 181 13.01 7.47 9.40
CA LYS A 181 11.55 7.69 9.36
C LYS A 181 10.75 6.48 9.83
N LEU A 182 11.28 5.28 9.68
CA LEU A 182 10.68 4.04 10.18
C LEU A 182 11.01 3.78 11.67
N GLY A 183 11.83 4.63 12.32
CA GLY A 183 12.28 4.43 13.69
C GLY A 183 13.26 3.27 13.86
N LEU A 184 13.93 2.86 12.79
CA LEU A 184 14.88 1.75 12.75
C LEU A 184 16.34 2.22 12.79
N ASP A 185 16.58 3.51 12.92
CA ASP A 185 17.91 4.07 13.13
C ASP A 185 18.46 3.60 14.50
N GLY A 186 19.67 3.07 14.49
CA GLY A 186 20.32 2.51 15.68
C GLY A 186 19.96 1.07 16.03
N VAL A 187 19.02 0.45 15.33
CA VAL A 187 18.74 -1.00 15.46
C VAL A 187 19.85 -1.78 14.74
N PRO A 188 20.43 -2.85 15.35
CA PRO A 188 21.42 -3.67 14.67
C PRO A 188 20.92 -4.20 13.33
N THR A 189 21.76 -4.14 12.31
CA THR A 189 21.39 -4.52 10.93
C THR A 189 20.83 -5.95 10.84
N THR A 190 21.28 -6.87 11.68
CA THR A 190 20.76 -8.25 11.74
C THR A 190 19.31 -8.29 12.21
N GLN A 191 18.97 -7.54 13.27
CA GLN A 191 17.58 -7.45 13.75
C GLN A 191 16.66 -6.74 12.73
N VAL A 192 17.16 -5.68 12.08
CA VAL A 192 16.42 -5.00 11.01
C VAL A 192 16.10 -5.97 9.88
N ASN A 193 17.06 -6.79 9.46
CA ASN A 193 16.87 -7.75 8.39
C ASN A 193 15.88 -8.87 8.76
N GLU A 194 15.91 -9.35 10.02
CA GLU A 194 14.97 -10.37 10.51
C GLU A 194 13.53 -9.83 10.57
N ILE A 195 13.35 -8.61 11.10
CA ILE A 195 12.06 -7.93 11.13
C ILE A 195 11.56 -7.67 9.71
N GLU A 196 12.41 -7.16 8.84
CA GLU A 196 12.08 -6.89 7.44
C GLU A 196 11.65 -8.18 6.73
N ALA A 197 12.38 -9.27 6.92
CA ALA A 197 12.05 -10.57 6.33
C ALA A 197 10.69 -11.09 6.84
N ALA A 198 10.42 -11.00 8.15
CA ALA A 198 9.15 -11.43 8.74
C ALA A 198 7.99 -10.56 8.26
N VAL A 199 8.15 -9.23 8.26
CA VAL A 199 7.15 -8.28 7.74
C VAL A 199 6.89 -8.54 6.26
N LYS A 200 7.92 -8.69 5.45
CA LYS A 200 7.81 -9.02 4.01
C LYS A 200 7.06 -10.33 3.79
N SER A 201 7.36 -11.37 4.58
CA SER A 201 6.68 -12.66 4.50
C SER A 201 5.19 -12.55 4.85
N VAL A 202 4.86 -11.86 5.96
CA VAL A 202 3.45 -11.64 6.38
C VAL A 202 2.69 -10.87 5.30
N TYR A 203 3.23 -9.75 4.81
CA TYR A 203 2.59 -8.99 3.75
C TYR A 203 2.44 -9.82 2.47
N SER A 204 3.46 -10.54 2.06
CA SER A 204 3.41 -11.42 0.89
C SER A 204 2.30 -12.46 1.03
N GLY A 205 2.17 -13.08 2.21
CA GLY A 205 1.11 -14.04 2.50
C GLY A 205 -0.30 -13.43 2.45
N ILE A 206 -0.49 -12.24 3.07
CA ILE A 206 -1.77 -11.51 3.03
C ILE A 206 -2.13 -11.18 1.58
N PHE A 207 -1.20 -10.62 0.83
CA PHE A 207 -1.45 -10.26 -0.56
C PHE A 207 -1.75 -11.47 -1.43
N LYS A 208 -1.07 -12.59 -1.17
CA LYS A 208 -1.37 -13.84 -1.86
C LYS A 208 -2.81 -14.29 -1.62
N GLY A 209 -3.29 -14.21 -0.39
CA GLY A 209 -4.67 -14.51 -0.08
C GLY A 209 -5.65 -13.53 -0.70
N VAL A 210 -5.34 -12.23 -0.69
CA VAL A 210 -6.16 -11.18 -1.31
C VAL A 210 -6.19 -11.32 -2.84
N SER A 211 -5.11 -11.79 -3.46
CA SER A 211 -5.05 -11.99 -4.91
C SER A 211 -6.03 -13.04 -5.44
N GLU A 212 -6.51 -13.95 -4.58
CA GLU A 212 -7.59 -14.87 -4.92
C GLU A 212 -8.92 -14.16 -5.22
N PHE A 213 -9.05 -12.90 -4.81
CA PHE A 213 -10.19 -12.02 -5.09
C PHE A 213 -9.90 -11.01 -6.20
N ALA A 214 -8.70 -11.01 -6.75
CA ALA A 214 -8.25 -10.02 -7.70
C ALA A 214 -9.01 -10.12 -9.04
N VAL A 215 -9.48 -8.98 -9.53
CA VAL A 215 -10.08 -8.87 -10.85
C VAL A 215 -8.97 -8.63 -11.88
N ILE A 216 -8.58 -9.70 -12.57
CA ILE A 216 -7.51 -9.67 -13.57
C ILE A 216 -8.09 -9.97 -14.95
N THR A 217 -7.71 -9.16 -15.94
CA THR A 217 -8.03 -9.39 -17.35
C THR A 217 -6.75 -9.52 -18.16
N ARG A 218 -6.78 -10.32 -19.23
CA ARG A 218 -5.65 -10.50 -20.13
C ARG A 218 -5.99 -10.03 -21.56
N ASN A 219 -5.05 -9.33 -22.18
CA ASN A 219 -5.12 -8.97 -23.58
C ASN A 219 -3.74 -9.16 -24.22
N GLY A 220 -3.54 -10.28 -24.93
CA GLY A 220 -2.24 -10.65 -25.46
C GLY A 220 -1.20 -10.90 -24.36
N ASP A 221 -0.14 -10.11 -24.35
CA ASP A 221 0.93 -10.16 -23.35
C ASP A 221 0.63 -9.30 -22.11
N ASP A 222 -0.47 -8.54 -22.12
CA ASP A 222 -0.83 -7.61 -21.07
C ASP A 222 -1.80 -8.24 -20.07
N TYR A 223 -1.44 -8.18 -18.77
CA TYR A 223 -2.25 -8.59 -17.64
C TYR A 223 -2.65 -7.34 -16.86
N THR A 224 -3.93 -7.03 -16.80
CA THR A 224 -4.45 -5.86 -16.09
C THR A 224 -5.19 -6.26 -14.83
N LEU A 225 -4.67 -5.83 -13.67
CA LEU A 225 -5.36 -5.89 -12.37
C LEU A 225 -6.23 -4.65 -12.23
N ASP A 226 -7.54 -4.82 -12.05
CA ASP A 226 -8.45 -3.75 -11.66
C ASP A 226 -8.56 -3.69 -10.14
N VAL A 227 -7.76 -2.80 -9.53
CA VAL A 227 -7.67 -2.63 -8.08
C VAL A 227 -8.99 -2.14 -7.50
N THR A 228 -9.64 -1.16 -8.17
CA THR A 228 -10.93 -0.63 -7.73
C THR A 228 -11.99 -1.72 -7.70
N ALA A 229 -12.11 -2.51 -8.77
CA ALA A 229 -13.06 -3.62 -8.82
C ALA A 229 -12.74 -4.71 -7.76
N THR A 230 -11.46 -4.99 -7.53
CA THR A 230 -11.01 -5.93 -6.50
C THR A 230 -11.42 -5.48 -5.09
N ILE A 231 -11.19 -4.20 -4.74
CA ILE A 231 -11.59 -3.63 -3.44
C ILE A 231 -13.11 -3.67 -3.29
N CYS A 232 -13.86 -3.27 -4.33
CA CYS A 232 -15.33 -3.32 -4.31
C CYS A 232 -15.85 -4.76 -4.11
N GLY A 233 -15.25 -5.73 -4.76
CA GLY A 233 -15.59 -7.15 -4.58
C GLY A 233 -15.29 -7.67 -3.16
N LEU A 234 -14.21 -7.21 -2.53
CA LEU A 234 -13.89 -7.55 -1.14
C LEU A 234 -14.91 -6.92 -0.18
N ILE A 235 -15.34 -5.68 -0.41
CA ILE A 235 -16.38 -5.04 0.42
C ILE A 235 -17.69 -5.83 0.34
N ASP A 236 -18.11 -6.26 -0.85
CA ASP A 236 -19.30 -7.09 -1.01
C ASP A 236 -19.20 -8.39 -0.19
N LYS A 237 -18.04 -9.06 -0.20
CA LYS A 237 -17.79 -10.26 0.61
C LYS A 237 -17.80 -9.94 2.12
N CYS A 238 -17.14 -8.84 2.53
CA CYS A 238 -17.16 -8.39 3.92
C CYS A 238 -18.57 -8.06 4.42
N ALA A 239 -19.43 -7.49 3.56
CA ALA A 239 -20.82 -7.24 3.90
C ALA A 239 -21.60 -8.54 4.17
N VAL A 240 -21.38 -9.59 3.34
CA VAL A 240 -21.98 -10.92 3.55
C VAL A 240 -21.48 -11.57 4.85
N ALA A 241 -20.19 -11.48 5.13
CA ALA A 241 -19.60 -12.00 6.37
C ALA A 241 -20.12 -11.27 7.62
N ALA A 242 -20.23 -9.94 7.54
CA ALA A 242 -20.79 -9.13 8.62
C ALA A 242 -22.26 -9.47 8.89
N GLU A 243 -23.06 -9.67 7.85
CA GLU A 243 -24.44 -10.12 7.98
C GLU A 243 -24.53 -11.46 8.69
N ALA A 244 -23.69 -12.44 8.30
CA ALA A 244 -23.64 -13.76 8.95
C ALA A 244 -23.25 -13.63 10.43
N ALA A 245 -22.24 -12.81 10.75
CA ALA A 245 -21.81 -12.55 12.13
C ALA A 245 -22.92 -11.94 12.99
N LEU A 246 -23.58 -10.90 12.47
CA LEU A 246 -24.63 -10.16 13.20
C LEU A 246 -25.88 -10.99 13.43
N LYS A 247 -26.21 -11.92 12.52
CA LYS A 247 -27.31 -12.87 12.70
C LYS A 247 -27.04 -13.95 13.74
N HIS A 248 -25.78 -14.18 14.08
CA HIS A 248 -25.35 -15.24 15.02
C HIS A 248 -24.47 -14.69 16.15
N PRO A 249 -24.91 -13.67 16.94
CA PRO A 249 -24.09 -13.05 17.97
C PRO A 249 -23.68 -14.03 19.09
N ASP A 250 -24.47 -15.09 19.29
CA ASP A 250 -24.21 -16.14 20.25
C ASP A 250 -23.26 -17.23 19.78
N ALA A 251 -22.88 -17.22 18.50
CA ALA A 251 -21.89 -18.15 18.00
C ALA A 251 -20.56 -18.01 18.72
N THR A 252 -19.93 -19.13 19.00
CA THR A 252 -18.57 -19.15 19.52
C THR A 252 -17.56 -18.78 18.42
N VAL A 253 -16.34 -18.42 18.81
CA VAL A 253 -15.24 -18.17 17.88
C VAL A 253 -15.04 -19.33 16.90
N GLY A 254 -15.11 -20.58 17.41
CA GLY A 254 -14.98 -21.77 16.58
C GLY A 254 -16.12 -21.93 15.58
N GLU A 255 -17.38 -21.73 16.01
CA GLU A 255 -18.56 -21.78 15.14
C GLU A 255 -18.53 -20.65 14.10
N PHE A 256 -18.18 -19.44 14.51
CA PHE A 256 -18.06 -18.28 13.62
C PHE A 256 -17.03 -18.54 12.52
N TYR A 257 -15.83 -19.01 12.89
CA TYR A 257 -14.79 -19.32 11.90
C TYR A 257 -15.21 -20.45 10.95
N ALA A 258 -16.04 -21.39 11.40
CA ALA A 258 -16.57 -22.48 10.58
C ALA A 258 -17.66 -22.04 9.58
N MET A 259 -18.23 -20.83 9.72
CA MET A 259 -19.24 -20.31 8.79
C MET A 259 -18.65 -20.19 7.37
N PRO A 260 -19.34 -20.69 6.33
CA PRO A 260 -18.82 -20.62 4.96
C PRO A 260 -18.50 -19.19 4.49
N GLU A 261 -19.31 -18.21 4.86
CA GLU A 261 -19.17 -16.80 4.52
C GLU A 261 -17.86 -16.22 5.08
N ILE A 262 -17.56 -16.55 6.33
CA ILE A 262 -16.33 -16.14 7.03
C ILE A 262 -15.13 -16.87 6.45
N LYS A 263 -15.23 -18.18 6.32
CA LYS A 263 -14.14 -19.01 5.83
C LYS A 263 -13.72 -18.67 4.42
N THR A 264 -14.69 -18.33 3.54
CA THR A 264 -14.42 -17.92 2.16
C THR A 264 -13.54 -16.67 2.09
N ILE A 265 -13.60 -15.78 3.09
CA ILE A 265 -12.78 -14.56 3.12
C ILE A 265 -11.46 -14.79 3.85
N LEU A 266 -11.51 -15.41 5.03
CA LEU A 266 -10.33 -15.53 5.90
C LEU A 266 -9.38 -16.64 5.45
N SER A 267 -9.89 -17.80 5.05
CA SER A 267 -9.04 -18.95 4.73
C SER A 267 -8.05 -18.70 3.59
N PRO A 268 -8.40 -18.01 2.47
CA PRO A 268 -7.43 -17.65 1.44
C PRO A 268 -6.25 -16.84 1.99
N ILE A 269 -6.52 -15.92 2.92
CA ILE A 269 -5.48 -15.07 3.53
C ILE A 269 -4.66 -15.89 4.53
N LEU A 270 -5.33 -16.56 5.47
CA LEU A 270 -4.69 -17.24 6.59
C LEU A 270 -3.83 -18.44 6.16
N LYS A 271 -4.20 -19.14 5.09
CA LYS A 271 -3.41 -20.26 4.51
C LYS A 271 -2.10 -19.80 3.88
N ASN A 272 -2.02 -18.57 3.44
CA ASN A 272 -0.87 -18.02 2.75
C ASN A 272 0.11 -17.29 3.67
N VAL A 273 -0.29 -17.06 4.94
CA VAL A 273 0.55 -16.41 5.95
C VAL A 273 1.16 -17.47 6.87
N LYS A 274 2.44 -17.35 7.18
CA LYS A 274 3.13 -18.25 8.12
C LYS A 274 2.92 -17.76 9.55
N ALA A 275 2.51 -18.65 10.43
CA ALA A 275 2.25 -18.31 11.83
C ALA A 275 3.49 -17.80 12.56
N LYS A 276 4.67 -18.39 12.29
CA LYS A 276 5.93 -17.95 12.88
C LYS A 276 6.23 -16.49 12.58
N ASP A 277 6.07 -16.07 11.32
CA ASP A 277 6.38 -14.70 10.90
C ASP A 277 5.44 -13.68 11.57
N VAL A 278 4.15 -14.05 11.76
CA VAL A 278 3.21 -13.22 12.50
C VAL A 278 3.61 -13.09 13.97
N VAL A 279 3.98 -14.18 14.62
CA VAL A 279 4.44 -14.16 16.02
C VAL A 279 5.71 -13.31 16.16
N ASP A 280 6.66 -13.42 15.25
CA ASP A 280 7.90 -12.64 15.27
C ASP A 280 7.63 -11.14 15.10
N VAL A 281 6.72 -10.75 14.18
CA VAL A 281 6.28 -9.36 14.00
C VAL A 281 5.57 -8.84 15.24
N LEU A 282 4.63 -9.61 15.81
CA LEU A 282 3.90 -9.19 17.02
C LEU A 282 4.82 -9.05 18.23
N LYS A 283 5.76 -9.97 18.42
CA LYS A 283 6.77 -9.91 19.47
C LYS A 283 7.57 -8.61 19.43
N THR A 284 7.97 -8.23 18.22
CA THR A 284 8.72 -6.98 17.98
C THR A 284 7.86 -5.73 18.15
N ALA A 285 6.60 -5.76 17.68
CA ALA A 285 5.72 -4.60 17.68
C ALA A 285 5.10 -4.28 19.04
N ILE A 286 4.77 -5.33 19.83
CA ILE A 286 4.05 -5.19 21.11
C ILE A 286 5.01 -5.27 22.30
N GLY A 287 6.13 -5.96 22.14
CA GLY A 287 7.18 -6.11 23.16
C GLY A 287 7.15 -7.44 23.89
N GLU A 288 8.31 -7.79 24.45
CA GLU A 288 8.51 -9.07 25.16
C GLU A 288 7.68 -9.18 26.45
N GLU A 289 7.17 -8.09 26.99
CA GLU A 289 6.31 -8.09 28.17
C GLU A 289 4.92 -8.74 27.91
N TYR A 290 4.47 -8.74 26.64
CA TYR A 290 3.21 -9.37 26.23
C TYR A 290 3.41 -10.71 25.54
N PHE A 291 4.61 -10.96 25.02
CA PHE A 291 4.99 -12.19 24.33
C PHE A 291 6.32 -12.68 24.88
N HIS A 292 6.30 -13.65 25.77
CA HIS A 292 7.54 -14.22 26.32
C HIS A 292 7.57 -15.74 26.24
N GLU A 293 8.79 -16.25 26.25
CA GLU A 293 9.03 -17.67 26.22
C GLU A 293 9.02 -18.23 27.63
N THR A 294 8.24 -19.29 27.86
CA THR A 294 8.24 -19.98 29.13
C THR A 294 9.51 -20.85 29.30
N ALA A 295 9.80 -21.27 30.49
CA ALA A 295 10.91 -22.20 30.81
C ALA A 295 10.79 -23.53 30.05
N GLU A 296 9.57 -23.92 29.64
CA GLU A 296 9.27 -25.15 28.87
C GLU A 296 9.38 -24.95 27.36
N GLY A 297 9.80 -23.74 26.91
CA GLY A 297 9.93 -23.42 25.49
C GLY A 297 8.63 -23.10 24.77
N LYS A 298 7.53 -22.90 25.50
CA LYS A 298 6.24 -22.47 24.96
C LYS A 298 6.18 -20.95 24.88
N LEU A 299 5.19 -20.44 24.15
CA LEU A 299 4.90 -19.01 24.05
C LEU A 299 3.77 -18.66 25.03
N GLU A 300 4.04 -17.75 25.96
CA GLU A 300 2.99 -17.14 26.78
C GLU A 300 2.61 -15.78 26.20
N VAL A 301 1.31 -15.61 25.96
CA VAL A 301 0.73 -14.35 25.46
C VAL A 301 -0.12 -13.76 26.57
N VAL A 302 0.28 -12.58 27.05
CA VAL A 302 -0.42 -11.85 28.12
C VAL A 302 -1.42 -10.88 27.51
N VAL A 303 -2.69 -11.03 27.86
CA VAL A 303 -3.75 -10.10 27.51
C VAL A 303 -4.04 -9.22 28.70
N SER A 304 -3.53 -7.98 28.66
CA SER A 304 -3.60 -7.03 29.78
C SER A 304 -5.03 -6.88 30.32
N GLY A 305 -5.20 -7.06 31.63
CA GLY A 305 -6.49 -6.96 32.30
C GLY A 305 -7.44 -8.15 32.11
N VAL A 306 -7.05 -9.17 31.31
CA VAL A 306 -7.91 -10.32 31.01
C VAL A 306 -7.27 -11.62 31.49
N GLY A 307 -5.99 -11.86 31.20
CA GLY A 307 -5.28 -13.08 31.59
C GLY A 307 -4.13 -13.44 30.66
N SER A 308 -3.73 -14.70 30.63
CA SER A 308 -2.71 -15.20 29.74
C SER A 308 -3.10 -16.51 29.06
N ILE A 309 -2.52 -16.75 27.88
CA ILE A 309 -2.58 -18.03 27.19
C ILE A 309 -1.17 -18.60 27.02
N VAL A 310 -1.02 -19.91 27.20
CA VAL A 310 0.24 -20.61 26.92
C VAL A 310 0.00 -21.56 25.75
N ILE A 311 0.76 -21.38 24.69
CA ILE A 311 0.62 -22.09 23.42
C ILE A 311 1.97 -22.61 22.93
N ASP A 312 1.95 -23.65 22.13
CA ASP A 312 3.16 -24.13 21.46
C ASP A 312 3.61 -23.12 20.41
N LYS A 313 4.93 -22.95 20.26
CA LYS A 313 5.48 -22.09 19.21
C LYS A 313 5.15 -22.68 17.83
N PRO A 314 4.79 -21.84 16.86
CA PRO A 314 4.61 -22.32 15.48
C PRO A 314 5.96 -22.69 14.87
N ASP A 315 5.98 -23.78 14.12
CA ASP A 315 7.13 -24.08 13.28
C ASP A 315 7.13 -23.22 12.00
N ALA A 316 8.24 -23.27 11.25
CA ALA A 316 8.43 -22.45 10.06
C ALA A 316 7.49 -22.83 8.89
N ALA A 317 6.88 -24.00 8.90
CA ALA A 317 5.98 -24.50 7.85
C ALA A 317 4.50 -24.26 8.18
N THR A 318 4.16 -24.10 9.46
CA THR A 318 2.78 -23.94 9.93
C THR A 318 2.12 -22.69 9.38
N THR A 319 0.98 -22.85 8.70
CA THR A 319 0.16 -21.73 8.24
C THR A 319 -0.52 -21.03 9.42
N LEU A 320 -0.86 -19.76 9.24
CA LEU A 320 -1.60 -19.04 10.28
C LEU A 320 -2.99 -19.67 10.52
N GLU A 321 -3.64 -20.19 9.47
CA GLU A 321 -4.91 -20.90 9.60
C GLU A 321 -4.78 -22.13 10.49
N ASP A 322 -3.81 -23.00 10.18
CA ASP A 322 -3.61 -24.24 10.96
C ASP A 322 -3.23 -23.92 12.41
N TYR A 323 -2.40 -22.91 12.62
CA TYR A 323 -2.01 -22.48 13.95
C TYR A 323 -3.17 -21.92 14.77
N LEU A 324 -4.00 -21.06 14.15
CA LEU A 324 -5.19 -20.53 14.81
C LEU A 324 -6.16 -21.65 15.20
N VAL A 325 -6.49 -22.53 14.26
CA VAL A 325 -7.50 -23.57 14.47
C VAL A 325 -7.02 -24.65 15.42
N ASN A 326 -5.80 -25.15 15.25
CA ASN A 326 -5.32 -26.33 15.98
C ASN A 326 -4.58 -25.99 17.28
N THR A 327 -4.13 -24.74 17.45
CA THR A 327 -3.34 -24.33 18.63
C THR A 327 -4.04 -23.21 19.42
N VAL A 328 -4.27 -22.06 18.78
CA VAL A 328 -4.79 -20.89 19.48
C VAL A 328 -6.24 -21.09 19.94
N PHE A 329 -7.12 -21.58 19.07
CA PHE A 329 -8.52 -21.83 19.42
C PHE A 329 -8.69 -22.90 20.49
N GLU A 330 -7.80 -23.87 20.55
CA GLU A 330 -7.80 -24.93 21.57
C GLU A 330 -7.11 -24.51 22.88
N ALA A 331 -6.37 -23.37 22.87
CA ALA A 331 -5.71 -22.87 24.05
C ALA A 331 -6.72 -22.34 25.08
N GLY A 332 -6.41 -22.56 26.34
CA GLY A 332 -7.17 -22.02 27.47
C GLY A 332 -6.66 -20.66 27.87
N LEU A 333 -7.54 -19.64 27.82
CA LEU A 333 -7.29 -18.35 28.47
C LEU A 333 -7.45 -18.49 29.97
N ASN A 334 -6.38 -18.29 30.72
CA ASN A 334 -6.40 -18.27 32.18
C ASN A 334 -6.73 -16.85 32.66
N THR A 335 -7.94 -16.66 33.15
CA THR A 335 -8.43 -15.38 33.72
C THR A 335 -8.14 -15.24 35.21
N GLY A 336 -7.43 -16.19 35.83
CA GLY A 336 -7.25 -16.26 37.29
C GLY A 336 -8.46 -16.85 38.03
N ALA A 337 -9.66 -16.76 37.46
CA ALA A 337 -10.89 -17.35 38.05
C ALA A 337 -11.28 -18.65 37.34
N ALA A 338 -11.01 -18.76 36.03
CA ALA A 338 -11.33 -19.91 35.19
C ALA A 338 -10.36 -20.03 34.01
N VAL A 339 -10.33 -21.23 33.43
CA VAL A 339 -9.65 -21.47 32.12
C VAL A 339 -10.72 -21.76 31.09
N ILE A 340 -10.82 -20.88 30.08
CA ILE A 340 -11.82 -20.98 29.02
C ILE A 340 -11.09 -21.08 27.68
N LYS A 341 -11.45 -22.06 26.85
CA LYS A 341 -10.85 -22.17 25.51
C LYS A 341 -11.23 -20.99 24.63
N ILE A 342 -10.26 -20.49 23.86
CA ILE A 342 -10.48 -19.37 22.94
C ILE A 342 -11.66 -19.63 21.99
N LYS A 343 -11.78 -20.86 21.44
CA LYS A 343 -12.87 -21.23 20.52
C LYS A 343 -14.26 -21.14 21.16
N ASP A 344 -14.37 -21.23 22.50
CA ASP A 344 -15.65 -21.26 23.22
C ASP A 344 -16.16 -19.88 23.61
N PHE A 345 -15.35 -18.81 23.37
CA PHE A 345 -15.80 -17.43 23.58
C PHE A 345 -16.86 -17.04 22.55
N LYS A 346 -17.90 -16.38 23.01
CA LYS A 346 -18.94 -15.84 22.13
C LYS A 346 -18.42 -14.62 21.38
N ILE A 347 -18.66 -14.57 20.05
CA ILE A 347 -18.22 -13.46 19.21
C ILE A 347 -18.87 -12.13 19.63
N GLY A 348 -20.12 -12.14 20.07
CA GLY A 348 -20.81 -10.95 20.58
C GLY A 348 -20.06 -10.30 21.74
N THR A 349 -19.45 -11.09 22.63
CA THR A 349 -18.63 -10.58 23.75
C THR A 349 -17.34 -9.93 23.26
N ILE A 350 -16.70 -10.51 22.24
CA ILE A 350 -15.41 -10.01 21.69
C ILE A 350 -15.60 -8.70 20.93
N PHE A 351 -16.66 -8.62 20.11
CA PHE A 351 -16.92 -7.46 19.25
C PHE A 351 -17.84 -6.41 19.89
N GLY A 352 -18.27 -6.62 21.15
CA GLY A 352 -19.10 -5.67 21.89
C GLY A 352 -20.54 -5.59 21.39
N PHE A 353 -21.00 -6.55 20.57
CA PHE A 353 -22.40 -6.62 20.12
C PHE A 353 -23.38 -7.06 21.21
N GLY A 354 -22.92 -7.30 22.43
CA GLY A 354 -23.67 -7.69 23.60
C GLY A 354 -23.31 -6.87 24.82
N GLY A 355 -23.01 -5.57 24.66
CA GLY A 355 -22.58 -4.68 25.74
C GLY A 355 -23.65 -4.45 26.80
N GLY A 356 -23.65 -5.30 27.80
CA GLY A 356 -24.33 -5.08 29.09
C GLY A 356 -23.39 -5.53 30.20
N SER A 357 -23.11 -4.63 31.13
CA SER A 357 -22.58 -4.93 32.45
C SER A 357 -23.25 -6.21 32.98
N GLU A 358 -22.53 -7.06 33.73
CA GLU A 358 -23.00 -8.33 34.30
C GLU A 358 -24.37 -8.28 35.07
N ASN A 359 -25.00 -7.11 35.15
CA ASN A 359 -26.29 -6.89 35.79
C ASN A 359 -27.48 -6.68 34.83
N ASP A 360 -27.29 -6.58 33.51
CA ASP A 360 -28.43 -6.47 32.57
C ASP A 360 -28.55 -7.74 31.71
N SER A 361 -29.46 -8.61 32.16
CA SER A 361 -29.81 -9.90 31.54
C SER A 361 -30.56 -9.78 30.20
N GLN A 362 -30.36 -8.71 29.42
CA GLN A 362 -30.92 -8.54 28.08
C GLN A 362 -29.83 -8.05 27.13
N SER A 363 -28.97 -8.98 26.66
CA SER A 363 -28.33 -8.77 25.39
C SER A 363 -29.43 -8.87 24.31
N SER A 364 -30.01 -7.74 23.94
CA SER A 364 -30.96 -7.71 22.82
C SER A 364 -30.17 -8.01 21.55
N ALA A 365 -30.39 -9.18 20.97
CA ALA A 365 -29.92 -9.48 19.63
C ALA A 365 -30.37 -8.32 18.70
N MET A 366 -29.48 -7.88 17.80
CA MET A 366 -29.84 -6.85 16.84
C MET A 366 -31.08 -7.30 16.05
N THR A 367 -31.98 -6.37 15.81
CA THR A 367 -33.14 -6.64 14.95
C THR A 367 -32.70 -6.85 13.50
N GLU A 368 -33.52 -7.52 12.71
CA GLU A 368 -33.23 -7.66 11.27
C GLU A 368 -33.06 -6.31 10.56
N GLU A 369 -33.77 -5.28 11.03
CA GLU A 369 -33.70 -3.92 10.49
C GLU A 369 -32.35 -3.26 10.83
N GLU A 370 -31.84 -3.42 12.04
CA GLU A 370 -30.51 -2.93 12.47
C GLU A 370 -29.37 -3.66 11.74
N ILE A 371 -29.50 -4.97 11.54
CA ILE A 371 -28.54 -5.76 10.76
C ILE A 371 -28.52 -5.27 9.31
N ALA A 372 -29.69 -5.10 8.70
CA ALA A 372 -29.81 -4.60 7.33
C ALA A 372 -29.23 -3.19 7.19
N ALA A 373 -29.43 -2.30 8.17
CA ALA A 373 -28.86 -0.96 8.18
C ALA A 373 -27.31 -1.01 8.26
N THR A 374 -26.75 -1.84 9.14
CA THR A 374 -25.28 -2.02 9.27
C THR A 374 -24.68 -2.57 7.99
N VAL A 375 -25.28 -3.58 7.38
CA VAL A 375 -24.85 -4.15 6.10
C VAL A 375 -24.94 -3.12 4.96
N ALA A 376 -25.99 -2.30 4.96
CA ALA A 376 -26.16 -1.22 3.99
C ALA A 376 -25.05 -0.15 4.13
N GLU A 377 -24.62 0.17 5.36
CA GLU A 377 -23.53 1.10 5.62
C GLU A 377 -22.19 0.53 5.12
N ILE A 378 -21.90 -0.76 5.33
CA ILE A 378 -20.71 -1.40 4.75
C ILE A 378 -20.75 -1.34 3.21
N LYS A 379 -21.91 -1.62 2.60
CA LYS A 379 -22.07 -1.52 1.14
C LYS A 379 -21.94 -0.09 0.62
N LYS A 380 -22.37 0.90 1.41
CA LYS A 380 -22.20 2.32 1.08
C LYS A 380 -20.72 2.72 0.96
N SER A 381 -19.83 2.11 1.75
CA SER A 381 -18.37 2.31 1.62
C SER A 381 -17.84 2.01 0.23
N LYS A 382 -18.51 1.11 -0.52
CA LYS A 382 -18.18 0.82 -1.92
C LYS A 382 -18.47 2.02 -2.83
N ASP A 383 -19.61 2.68 -2.64
CA ASP A 383 -19.99 3.87 -3.42
C ASP A 383 -19.05 5.03 -3.08
N GLU A 384 -18.70 5.20 -1.81
CA GLU A 384 -17.71 6.19 -1.36
C GLU A 384 -16.32 5.94 -1.96
N ILE A 385 -15.88 4.67 -2.06
CA ILE A 385 -14.63 4.32 -2.73
C ILE A 385 -14.69 4.62 -4.23
N LEU A 386 -15.78 4.26 -4.90
CA LEU A 386 -15.96 4.55 -6.33
C LEU A 386 -16.03 6.06 -6.61
N GLU A 387 -16.54 6.84 -5.67
CA GLU A 387 -16.54 8.30 -5.75
C GLU A 387 -15.12 8.87 -5.64
N VAL A 388 -14.31 8.39 -4.67
CA VAL A 388 -12.96 8.91 -4.38
C VAL A 388 -11.90 8.29 -5.29
N LEU A 389 -12.02 7.02 -5.62
CA LEU A 389 -11.07 6.23 -6.42
C LEU A 389 -11.80 5.49 -7.56
N PRO A 390 -12.35 6.23 -8.54
CA PRO A 390 -13.14 5.61 -9.61
C PRO A 390 -12.33 4.69 -10.52
N THR A 391 -11.02 4.86 -10.56
CA THR A 391 -10.12 4.01 -11.36
C THR A 391 -8.79 3.82 -10.64
N ALA A 392 -8.40 2.56 -10.46
CA ALA A 392 -7.04 2.17 -10.11
C ALA A 392 -6.75 0.85 -10.82
N LYS A 393 -5.88 0.90 -11.84
CA LYS A 393 -5.53 -0.24 -12.69
C LYS A 393 -4.03 -0.36 -12.81
N ILE A 394 -3.53 -1.60 -12.85
CA ILE A 394 -2.12 -1.89 -13.07
C ILE A 394 -2.04 -2.93 -14.17
N THR A 395 -1.31 -2.62 -15.23
CA THR A 395 -1.05 -3.51 -16.36
C THR A 395 0.41 -3.91 -16.35
N LEU A 396 0.67 -5.20 -16.45
CA LEU A 396 1.99 -5.78 -16.62
C LEU A 396 2.08 -6.42 -18.00
N THR A 397 3.06 -6.02 -18.80
CA THR A 397 3.37 -6.71 -20.06
C THR A 397 4.41 -7.77 -19.79
N ILE A 398 4.07 -9.04 -20.08
CA ILE A 398 4.93 -10.19 -19.86
C ILE A 398 5.37 -10.78 -21.18
N LYS A 399 6.69 -10.79 -21.42
CA LYS A 399 7.30 -11.41 -22.59
C LYS A 399 8.35 -12.43 -22.17
N SER A 400 8.25 -13.62 -22.71
CA SER A 400 9.17 -14.73 -22.41
C SER A 400 9.33 -14.99 -20.88
N GLY A 401 8.22 -14.91 -20.14
CA GLY A 401 8.21 -15.14 -18.68
C GLY A 401 8.79 -14.01 -17.84
N LYS A 402 9.04 -12.83 -18.41
CA LYS A 402 9.58 -11.65 -17.72
C LYS A 402 8.65 -10.46 -17.85
N ILE A 403 8.55 -9.67 -16.79
CA ILE A 403 7.91 -8.36 -16.85
C ILE A 403 8.83 -7.42 -17.60
N THR A 404 8.35 -6.87 -18.71
CA THR A 404 9.10 -5.96 -19.59
C THR A 404 8.58 -4.54 -19.55
N HIS A 405 7.32 -4.36 -19.13
CA HIS A 405 6.67 -3.06 -19.07
C HIS A 405 5.61 -3.05 -17.97
N ILE A 406 5.49 -1.93 -17.27
CA ILE A 406 4.50 -1.70 -16.22
C ILE A 406 3.78 -0.39 -16.50
N LYS A 407 2.44 -0.43 -16.44
CA LYS A 407 1.59 0.76 -16.51
C LYS A 407 0.62 0.76 -15.34
N ALA A 408 0.55 1.89 -14.63
CA ALA A 408 -0.47 2.12 -13.61
C ALA A 408 -1.29 3.36 -13.97
N GLU A 409 -2.61 3.27 -13.85
CA GLU A 409 -3.55 4.37 -14.04
C GLU A 409 -4.40 4.51 -12.79
N ILE A 410 -4.32 5.69 -12.16
CA ILE A 410 -5.04 5.99 -10.93
C ILE A 410 -5.79 7.30 -11.14
N LYS A 411 -7.10 7.25 -11.01
CA LYS A 411 -7.93 8.45 -10.96
C LYS A 411 -8.49 8.62 -9.56
N THR A 412 -8.29 9.80 -8.98
CA THR A 412 -8.87 10.18 -7.68
C THR A 412 -9.76 11.41 -7.83
N VAL A 413 -10.81 11.46 -7.05
CA VAL A 413 -11.72 12.59 -6.96
C VAL A 413 -11.84 12.98 -5.50
N GLU A 414 -11.65 14.26 -5.21
CA GLU A 414 -11.87 14.83 -3.89
C GLU A 414 -12.85 15.98 -4.02
N SER A 415 -13.92 15.94 -3.26
CA SER A 415 -14.94 17.01 -3.25
C SER A 415 -15.28 17.40 -1.82
N GLY A 416 -15.72 18.63 -1.63
CA GLY A 416 -16.11 19.10 -0.33
C GLY A 416 -16.74 20.49 -0.39
N THR A 417 -17.22 20.94 0.76
CA THR A 417 -17.72 22.29 0.93
C THR A 417 -16.93 22.96 2.03
N ILE A 418 -16.43 24.16 1.76
CA ILE A 418 -15.75 24.99 2.74
C ILE A 418 -16.67 26.16 3.08
N ASN A 419 -17.00 26.29 4.35
CA ASN A 419 -17.75 27.41 4.88
C ASN A 419 -16.74 28.42 5.43
N ASN A 420 -16.60 29.57 4.79
CA ASN A 420 -15.83 30.69 5.34
C ASN A 420 -16.68 31.35 6.44
N GLY A 421 -16.66 30.74 7.64
CA GLY A 421 -17.50 31.19 8.74
C GLY A 421 -16.84 32.25 9.60
N THR A 422 -17.07 33.52 9.28
CA THR A 422 -17.32 34.49 10.34
C THR A 422 -18.83 34.56 10.56
N PRO A 423 -19.35 34.88 11.77
CA PRO A 423 -20.81 34.95 12.02
C PRO A 423 -21.56 35.92 11.10
N GLU A 424 -20.87 36.75 10.37
CA GLU A 424 -21.40 37.80 9.50
C GLU A 424 -21.29 37.52 8.01
N ASP A 425 -20.47 36.50 7.59
CA ASP A 425 -20.29 36.10 6.19
C ASP A 425 -20.36 34.59 6.03
N THR A 426 -21.52 34.11 5.60
CA THR A 426 -21.81 32.69 5.38
C THR A 426 -21.53 32.26 3.94
N THR A 427 -20.50 32.79 3.29
CA THR A 427 -20.17 32.37 1.94
C THR A 427 -19.62 30.95 1.98
N SER A 428 -20.39 30.00 1.47
CA SER A 428 -19.94 28.63 1.26
C SER A 428 -19.53 28.43 -0.19
N TYR A 429 -18.43 27.74 -0.41
CA TYR A 429 -18.06 27.29 -1.74
C TYR A 429 -17.81 25.79 -1.74
N SER A 430 -18.25 25.14 -2.79
CA SER A 430 -17.94 23.74 -3.03
C SER A 430 -16.73 23.62 -3.95
N TYR A 431 -15.91 22.62 -3.71
CA TYR A 431 -14.76 22.31 -4.56
C TYR A 431 -14.79 20.85 -5.02
N LYS A 432 -14.22 20.63 -6.20
CA LYS A 432 -13.93 19.31 -6.73
C LYS A 432 -12.52 19.30 -7.31
N ASN A 433 -11.69 18.38 -6.85
CA ASN A 433 -10.34 18.16 -7.35
C ASN A 433 -10.28 16.77 -7.96
N GLU A 434 -10.10 16.70 -9.28
CA GLU A 434 -9.91 15.46 -10.01
C GLU A 434 -8.44 15.33 -10.38
N LYS A 435 -7.83 14.20 -10.04
CA LYS A 435 -6.43 13.92 -10.34
C LYS A 435 -6.32 12.57 -11.03
N THR A 436 -5.70 12.57 -12.21
CA THR A 436 -5.34 11.35 -12.92
C THR A 436 -3.82 11.21 -12.92
N VAL A 437 -3.32 10.09 -12.44
CA VAL A 437 -1.90 9.74 -12.45
C VAL A 437 -1.72 8.54 -13.35
N ILE A 438 -0.87 8.66 -14.36
CA ILE A 438 -0.46 7.56 -15.23
C ILE A 438 1.04 7.39 -15.02
N VAL A 439 1.44 6.21 -14.57
CA VAL A 439 2.84 5.78 -14.47
C VAL A 439 3.04 4.71 -15.54
N GLU A 440 4.03 4.89 -16.39
CA GLU A 440 4.32 3.96 -17.47
C GLU A 440 5.83 3.85 -17.64
N PHE A 441 6.37 2.63 -17.55
CA PHE A 441 7.80 2.42 -17.65
C PHE A 441 8.17 1.03 -18.16
N ASP A 442 9.29 0.98 -18.87
CA ASP A 442 9.96 -0.26 -19.25
C ASP A 442 10.84 -0.76 -18.10
N VAL A 443 11.03 -2.07 -18.08
CA VAL A 443 11.90 -2.78 -17.14
C VAL A 443 13.06 -3.40 -17.94
N PRO A 444 14.12 -2.63 -18.24
CA PRO A 444 15.25 -3.13 -19.01
C PRO A 444 16.13 -4.08 -18.18
N ASP A 445 16.84 -4.97 -18.89
CA ASP A 445 17.80 -5.89 -18.23
C ASP A 445 19.11 -5.19 -17.80
N LYS A 446 19.30 -3.91 -18.13
CA LYS A 446 20.50 -3.13 -17.82
C LYS A 446 20.16 -1.72 -17.40
N MET A 447 21.01 -1.12 -16.60
CA MET A 447 20.92 0.28 -16.21
C MET A 447 20.75 1.17 -17.45
N PRO A 448 19.68 1.98 -17.53
CA PRO A 448 19.53 2.95 -18.59
C PRO A 448 20.63 4.02 -18.52
N ALA A 449 20.92 4.66 -19.65
CA ALA A 449 21.94 5.70 -19.71
C ALA A 449 21.50 6.93 -18.89
N LEU A 450 22.20 7.16 -17.79
CA LEU A 450 22.01 8.34 -16.96
C LEU A 450 22.83 9.52 -17.48
N LEU A 451 22.49 10.73 -17.06
CA LEU A 451 23.27 11.91 -17.38
C LEU A 451 24.58 11.89 -16.56
N ASP A 452 25.72 12.11 -17.25
CA ASP A 452 27.00 12.25 -16.57
C ASP A 452 27.07 13.61 -15.85
N ILE A 453 26.96 13.56 -14.54
CA ILE A 453 27.08 14.73 -13.65
C ILE A 453 28.41 14.76 -12.90
N SER A 454 29.34 13.85 -13.16
CA SER A 454 30.61 13.71 -12.43
C SER A 454 31.50 14.93 -12.51
N LYS A 455 31.34 15.74 -13.56
CA LYS A 455 32.10 16.99 -13.80
C LYS A 455 31.35 18.25 -13.40
N ALA A 456 30.09 18.13 -12.97
CA ALA A 456 29.31 19.31 -12.55
C ALA A 456 29.87 19.87 -11.24
N GLU A 457 29.99 21.18 -11.17
CA GLU A 457 30.34 21.86 -9.92
C GLU A 457 29.13 21.78 -8.97
N ILE A 458 29.39 21.42 -7.70
CA ILE A 458 28.32 21.22 -6.71
C ILE A 458 28.33 22.42 -5.76
N GLU A 459 27.18 23.07 -5.64
CA GLU A 459 26.97 24.16 -4.69
C GLU A 459 26.27 23.61 -3.43
N LYS A 460 26.88 23.86 -2.27
CA LYS A 460 26.25 23.55 -0.98
C LYS A 460 25.23 24.62 -0.67
N THR A 461 23.97 24.24 -0.47
CA THR A 461 22.95 25.16 0.02
C THR A 461 23.33 25.53 1.46
N THR A 462 23.87 26.72 1.66
CA THR A 462 24.01 27.30 3.00
C THR A 462 22.58 27.63 3.46
N THR A 463 21.98 26.77 4.25
CA THR A 463 20.80 27.14 5.08
C THR A 463 21.31 28.08 6.15
N ASP A 464 21.08 29.40 5.96
CA ASP A 464 21.12 30.39 7.04
C ASP A 464 19.97 30.13 8.03
#